data_b422e6a88d83faa8b29050983187d892
#
_entry.id   b422e6a88d83faa8b29050983187d892
#
_cell.length_a   1.000
_cell.length_b   1.000
_cell.length_c   1.000
_cell.angle_alpha   90.00
_cell.angle_beta   90.00
_cell.angle_gamma   90.00
#
_symmetry.space_group_name_H-M   'P 1'
#
loop_
_entity.id
_entity.type
_entity.pdbx_description
1 polymer ?
#
loop_
_entity_poly.entity_id
_entity_poly.type
_entity_poly.pdbx_seq_one_letter_code
_entity_poly.pdbx_strand_id
1 'polypeptide(L)'
;MNASPSIYFIVKATLVYGGIALAFSMLSTVLPDAYVVGNPLEASTTTPEHVIGHIIWGLIPGLAFLSLRYIILAGLFPIILDADHLLQLLDIEMIPRMAHSLPFNLVAIAVMVLLFGKKDLRLIAVSIAAVFCHMSFDIILGGSTQFPVFAPFTSQFFTFSGVDWIIFQVVAVAIILTASVIVKKKYSRYNYKQKFYSF
;
A
#
# COMPACT_ATOMS: atom_id res chain seq x y z
N MET A 1 15.56 -12.09 -23.12
CA MET A 1 16.26 -11.34 -22.05
C MET A 1 15.73 -11.83 -20.73
N ASN A 2 16.55 -12.47 -19.90
CA ASN A 2 16.12 -12.88 -18.55
C ASN A 2 16.14 -11.66 -17.63
N ALA A 3 14.98 -11.27 -17.08
CA ALA A 3 14.91 -10.20 -16.11
C ALA A 3 15.79 -10.53 -14.88
N SER A 4 16.42 -9.51 -14.28
CA SER A 4 17.18 -9.73 -13.07
C SER A 4 16.26 -10.25 -11.96
N PRO A 5 16.77 -11.09 -11.01
CA PRO A 5 15.96 -11.58 -9.89
C PRO A 5 15.23 -10.49 -9.11
N SER A 6 15.83 -9.29 -9.05
CA SER A 6 15.22 -8.11 -8.40
C SER A 6 14.02 -7.56 -9.16
N ILE A 7 14.09 -7.49 -10.51
CA ILE A 7 12.98 -7.03 -11.35
C ILE A 7 11.81 -8.02 -11.26
N TYR A 8 12.09 -9.32 -11.35
CA TYR A 8 11.07 -10.35 -11.19
C TYR A 8 10.34 -10.24 -9.84
N PHE A 9 11.11 -10.02 -8.75
CA PHE A 9 10.53 -9.83 -7.42
C PHE A 9 9.63 -8.61 -7.34
N ILE A 10 10.07 -7.46 -7.89
CA ILE A 10 9.28 -6.23 -7.90
C ILE A 10 7.97 -6.45 -8.67
N VAL A 11 8.06 -6.96 -9.90
CA VAL A 11 6.87 -7.21 -10.73
C VAL A 11 5.91 -8.18 -10.05
N LYS A 12 6.43 -9.30 -9.54
CA LYS A 12 5.59 -10.29 -8.83
C LYS A 12 4.90 -9.69 -7.61
N ALA A 13 5.64 -8.95 -6.76
CA ALA A 13 5.07 -8.34 -5.56
C ALA A 13 4.01 -7.28 -5.91
N THR A 14 4.27 -6.47 -6.93
CA THR A 14 3.34 -5.45 -7.43
C THR A 14 2.05 -6.07 -7.98
N LEU A 15 2.16 -7.10 -8.80
CA LEU A 15 0.99 -7.80 -9.37
C LEU A 15 0.17 -8.51 -8.28
N VAL A 16 0.83 -9.12 -7.30
CA VAL A 16 0.12 -9.76 -6.17
C VAL A 16 -0.60 -8.71 -5.34
N TYR A 17 0.07 -7.62 -4.98
CA TYR A 17 -0.53 -6.57 -4.16
C TYR A 17 -1.71 -5.89 -4.87
N GLY A 18 -1.55 -5.54 -6.16
CA GLY A 18 -2.63 -4.97 -6.98
C GLY A 18 -3.78 -5.96 -7.21
N GLY A 19 -3.48 -7.24 -7.41
CA GLY A 19 -4.50 -8.28 -7.52
C GLY A 19 -5.33 -8.43 -6.24
N ILE A 20 -4.68 -8.32 -5.05
CA ILE A 20 -5.41 -8.31 -3.77
C ILE A 20 -6.28 -7.05 -3.66
N ALA A 21 -5.73 -5.87 -4.01
CA ALA A 21 -6.46 -4.60 -3.95
C ALA A 21 -7.71 -4.64 -4.85
N LEU A 22 -7.56 -5.09 -6.10
CA LEU A 22 -8.67 -5.24 -7.03
C LEU A 22 -9.69 -6.27 -6.54
N ALA A 23 -9.25 -7.46 -6.11
CA ALA A 23 -10.15 -8.49 -5.60
C ALA A 23 -10.90 -8.04 -4.36
N PHE A 24 -10.24 -7.30 -3.47
CA PHE A 24 -10.89 -6.76 -2.27
C PHE A 24 -11.89 -5.65 -2.64
N SER A 25 -11.58 -4.81 -3.62
CA SER A 25 -12.51 -3.81 -4.15
C SER A 25 -13.71 -4.45 -4.85
N MET A 26 -13.52 -5.59 -5.54
CA MET A 26 -14.64 -6.35 -6.13
C MET A 26 -15.63 -6.88 -5.09
N LEU A 27 -15.22 -7.14 -3.84
CA LEU A 27 -16.17 -7.51 -2.78
C LEU A 27 -17.22 -6.42 -2.55
N SER A 28 -16.90 -5.16 -2.83
CA SER A 28 -17.82 -4.05 -2.65
C SER A 28 -19.04 -4.09 -3.56
N THR A 29 -18.94 -4.78 -4.70
CA THR A 29 -20.06 -4.86 -5.67
C THR A 29 -21.24 -5.71 -5.19
N VAL A 30 -21.04 -6.54 -4.16
CA VAL A 30 -22.07 -7.40 -3.55
C VAL A 30 -22.48 -6.92 -2.17
N LEU A 31 -21.93 -5.81 -1.68
CA LEU A 31 -22.29 -5.24 -0.39
C LEU A 31 -23.50 -4.30 -0.51
N PRO A 32 -24.29 -4.16 0.55
CA PRO A 32 -25.32 -3.12 0.60
C PRO A 32 -24.66 -1.74 0.46
N ASP A 33 -25.42 -0.78 -0.05
CA ASP A 33 -24.98 0.62 -0.27
C ASP A 33 -23.94 0.80 -1.41
N ALA A 34 -23.72 -0.20 -2.27
CA ALA A 34 -22.96 -0.03 -3.51
C ALA A 34 -23.69 0.96 -4.45
N TYR A 35 -22.92 1.80 -5.13
CA TYR A 35 -23.45 2.80 -6.07
C TYR A 35 -22.47 3.04 -7.22
N VAL A 36 -22.94 3.58 -8.34
CA VAL A 36 -22.09 4.00 -9.46
C VAL A 36 -21.35 5.28 -9.06
N VAL A 37 -20.02 5.17 -8.97
CA VAL A 37 -19.16 6.29 -8.54
C VAL A 37 -18.98 7.29 -9.70
N GLY A 38 -19.02 6.81 -10.94
CA GLY A 38 -18.74 7.57 -12.14
C GLY A 38 -17.29 7.43 -12.63
N ASN A 39 -17.05 7.96 -13.82
CA ASN A 39 -15.76 7.83 -14.50
C ASN A 39 -14.65 8.65 -13.77
N PRO A 40 -13.61 8.02 -13.25
CA PRO A 40 -12.54 8.71 -12.52
C PRO A 40 -11.72 9.68 -13.40
N LEU A 41 -11.69 9.49 -14.71
CA LEU A 41 -10.99 10.38 -15.63
C LEU A 41 -11.78 11.69 -15.84
N GLU A 42 -13.12 11.63 -15.83
CA GLU A 42 -13.98 12.82 -15.98
C GLU A 42 -14.06 13.61 -14.67
N ALA A 43 -14.04 12.93 -13.53
CA ALA A 43 -14.05 13.54 -12.21
C ALA A 43 -12.71 14.20 -11.84
N SER A 44 -11.71 14.20 -12.72
CA SER A 44 -10.35 14.70 -12.47
C SER A 44 -9.67 14.06 -11.24
N THR A 45 -10.11 12.87 -10.87
CA THR A 45 -9.56 12.14 -9.70
C THR A 45 -8.27 11.39 -10.06
N THR A 46 -8.02 11.14 -11.34
CA THR A 46 -6.81 10.46 -11.84
C THR A 46 -6.01 11.40 -12.74
N THR A 47 -5.26 12.30 -12.14
CA THR A 47 -4.37 13.24 -12.85
C THR A 47 -2.91 12.75 -12.78
N PRO A 48 -2.01 13.23 -13.66
CA PRO A 48 -0.57 12.95 -13.54
C PRO A 48 -0.02 13.34 -12.17
N GLU A 49 -0.49 14.45 -11.59
CA GLU A 49 -0.09 14.93 -10.26
C GLU A 49 -0.51 13.93 -9.18
N HIS A 50 -1.71 13.36 -9.28
CA HIS A 50 -2.20 12.32 -8.39
C HIS A 50 -1.29 11.09 -8.44
N VAL A 51 -1.03 10.55 -9.64
CA VAL A 51 -0.18 9.36 -9.83
C VAL A 51 1.24 9.60 -9.33
N ILE A 52 1.88 10.69 -9.77
CA ILE A 52 3.27 11.01 -9.39
C ILE A 52 3.37 11.30 -7.89
N GLY A 53 2.38 11.99 -7.35
CA GLY A 53 2.34 12.32 -5.92
C GLY A 53 2.31 11.08 -5.04
N HIS A 54 1.44 10.10 -5.32
CA HIS A 54 1.42 8.82 -4.58
C HIS A 54 2.75 8.09 -4.66
N ILE A 55 3.38 8.06 -5.84
CA ILE A 55 4.69 7.43 -6.02
C ILE A 55 5.73 8.12 -5.14
N ILE A 56 5.87 9.45 -5.24
CA ILE A 56 6.86 10.22 -4.47
C ILE A 56 6.59 10.06 -2.97
N TRP A 57 5.33 10.16 -2.56
CA TRP A 57 4.92 10.09 -1.16
C TRP A 57 5.25 8.76 -0.51
N GLY A 58 5.14 7.67 -1.27
CA GLY A 58 5.58 6.34 -0.85
C GLY A 58 7.09 6.14 -0.91
N LEU A 59 7.79 6.69 -1.92
CA LEU A 59 9.25 6.57 -2.03
C LEU A 59 9.98 7.16 -0.82
N ILE A 60 9.51 8.31 -0.30
CA ILE A 60 10.16 9.03 0.80
C ILE A 60 10.41 8.12 2.02
N PRO A 61 9.39 7.49 2.65
CA PRO A 61 9.63 6.57 3.74
C PRO A 61 10.40 5.32 3.30
N GLY A 62 10.21 4.85 2.06
CA GLY A 62 10.90 3.70 1.49
C GLY A 62 12.42 3.83 1.48
N LEU A 63 12.97 5.05 1.41
CA LEU A 63 14.41 5.31 1.47
C LEU A 63 15.08 4.73 2.71
N ALA A 64 14.36 4.60 3.82
CA ALA A 64 14.88 4.04 5.07
C ALA A 64 15.30 2.57 4.96
N PHE A 65 14.88 1.84 3.94
CA PHE A 65 15.31 0.46 3.72
C PHE A 65 16.70 0.33 3.09
N LEU A 66 17.23 1.39 2.46
CA LEU A 66 18.50 1.40 1.74
C LEU A 66 18.62 0.24 0.73
N SER A 67 17.51 -0.16 0.13
CA SER A 67 17.42 -1.26 -0.81
C SER A 67 16.47 -0.88 -1.94
N LEU A 68 17.01 -0.73 -3.15
CA LEU A 68 16.30 -0.20 -4.32
C LEU A 68 14.98 -0.93 -4.59
N ARG A 69 14.93 -2.27 -4.45
CA ARG A 69 13.70 -3.03 -4.69
C ARG A 69 12.56 -2.65 -3.74
N TYR A 70 12.84 -2.39 -2.46
CA TYR A 70 11.80 -2.00 -1.50
C TYR A 70 11.46 -0.52 -1.59
N ILE A 71 12.43 0.32 -2.00
CA ILE A 71 12.16 1.73 -2.30
C ILE A 71 11.17 1.82 -3.46
N ILE A 72 11.42 1.09 -4.54
CA ILE A 72 10.52 1.04 -5.70
C ILE A 72 9.14 0.52 -5.29
N LEU A 73 9.05 -0.57 -4.52
CA LEU A 73 7.78 -1.11 -4.06
C LEU A 73 7.02 -0.12 -3.16
N ALA A 74 7.74 0.63 -2.30
CA ALA A 74 7.13 1.66 -1.47
C ALA A 74 6.51 2.81 -2.27
N GLY A 75 7.06 3.12 -3.45
CA GLY A 75 6.45 4.07 -4.38
C GLY A 75 5.30 3.47 -5.20
N LEU A 76 5.41 2.20 -5.61
CA LEU A 76 4.40 1.58 -6.48
C LEU A 76 3.13 1.16 -5.73
N PHE A 77 3.26 0.64 -4.50
CA PHE A 77 2.12 0.09 -3.78
C PHE A 77 1.03 1.13 -3.45
N PRO A 78 1.35 2.38 -3.05
CA PRO A 78 0.31 3.39 -2.84
C PRO A 78 -0.55 3.61 -4.08
N ILE A 79 0.04 3.81 -5.26
CA ILE A 79 -0.76 4.07 -6.48
C ILE A 79 -1.57 2.86 -6.93
N ILE A 80 -1.10 1.65 -6.64
CA ILE A 80 -1.81 0.41 -7.02
C ILE A 80 -3.08 0.18 -6.20
N LEU A 81 -3.22 0.84 -5.04
CA LEU A 81 -4.46 0.79 -4.26
C LEU A 81 -5.67 1.34 -5.03
N ASP A 82 -5.44 2.27 -5.95
CA ASP A 82 -6.45 2.80 -6.86
C ASP A 82 -6.85 1.83 -8.00
N ALA A 83 -6.55 0.55 -7.85
CA ALA A 83 -7.01 -0.47 -8.80
C ALA A 83 -8.54 -0.54 -8.91
N ASP A 84 -9.29 -0.03 -7.93
CA ASP A 84 -10.75 0.12 -7.97
C ASP A 84 -11.22 1.11 -9.04
N HIS A 85 -10.40 2.06 -9.48
CA HIS A 85 -10.71 2.92 -10.62
C HIS A 85 -10.98 2.12 -11.91
N LEU A 86 -10.44 0.90 -12.04
CA LEU A 86 -10.78 0.01 -13.15
C LEU A 86 -12.26 -0.41 -13.13
N LEU A 87 -12.83 -0.61 -11.94
CA LEU A 87 -14.25 -0.93 -11.78
C LEU A 87 -15.13 0.30 -12.05
N GLN A 88 -14.67 1.48 -11.64
CA GLN A 88 -15.36 2.75 -11.89
C GLN A 88 -15.44 3.07 -13.39
N LEU A 89 -14.37 2.78 -14.15
CA LEU A 89 -14.35 2.94 -15.61
C LEU A 89 -15.37 2.05 -16.34
N LEU A 90 -15.83 0.98 -15.68
CA LEU A 90 -16.84 0.05 -16.21
C LEU A 90 -18.24 0.35 -15.69
N ASP A 91 -18.47 1.49 -15.00
CA ASP A 91 -19.72 1.88 -14.36
C ASP A 91 -20.31 0.80 -13.44
N ILE A 92 -19.45 0.02 -12.81
CA ILE A 92 -19.85 -1.02 -11.86
C ILE A 92 -20.23 -0.37 -10.52
N GLU A 93 -21.42 -0.72 -10.01
CA GLU A 93 -21.82 -0.32 -8.66
C GLU A 93 -20.88 -0.90 -7.62
N MET A 94 -20.35 -0.06 -6.75
CA MET A 94 -19.36 -0.44 -5.74
C MET A 94 -19.33 0.53 -4.55
N ILE A 95 -18.75 0.11 -3.45
CA ILE A 95 -18.28 1.02 -2.41
C ILE A 95 -16.84 1.41 -2.79
N PRO A 96 -16.55 2.68 -3.12
CA PRO A 96 -15.21 3.09 -3.54
C PRO A 96 -14.20 2.97 -2.39
N ARG A 97 -12.92 2.87 -2.77
CA ARG A 97 -11.79 2.92 -1.82
C ARG A 97 -11.76 1.79 -0.78
N MET A 98 -12.33 0.63 -1.09
CA MET A 98 -12.31 -0.53 -0.19
C MET A 98 -10.90 -0.96 0.23
N ALA A 99 -9.93 -0.88 -0.70
CA ALA A 99 -8.53 -1.19 -0.42
C ALA A 99 -7.82 -0.17 0.50
N HIS A 100 -8.50 0.91 0.90
CA HIS A 100 -7.98 1.90 1.86
C HIS A 100 -8.43 1.59 3.30
N SER A 101 -8.88 0.37 3.57
CA SER A 101 -9.41 -0.06 4.86
C SER A 101 -8.38 -0.82 5.71
N LEU A 102 -8.60 -0.84 7.02
CA LEU A 102 -7.79 -1.66 7.95
C LEU A 102 -7.93 -3.17 7.68
N PRO A 103 -9.14 -3.71 7.39
CA PRO A 103 -9.28 -5.12 7.01
C PRO A 103 -8.50 -5.48 5.75
N PHE A 104 -8.46 -4.60 4.74
CA PHE A 104 -7.59 -4.81 3.58
C PHE A 104 -6.13 -4.99 3.99
N ASN A 105 -5.60 -4.15 4.88
CA ASN A 105 -4.23 -4.27 5.38
C ASN A 105 -3.96 -5.67 5.96
N LEU A 106 -4.89 -6.21 6.76
CA LEU A 106 -4.75 -7.55 7.35
C LEU A 106 -4.72 -8.64 6.28
N VAL A 107 -5.60 -8.56 5.27
CA VAL A 107 -5.62 -9.49 4.14
C VAL A 107 -4.33 -9.39 3.33
N ALA A 108 -3.89 -8.18 3.00
CA ALA A 108 -2.66 -7.95 2.25
C ALA A 108 -1.45 -8.54 2.99
N ILE A 109 -1.30 -8.29 4.30
CA ILE A 109 -0.24 -8.89 5.12
C ILE A 109 -0.30 -10.42 5.04
N ALA A 110 -1.47 -11.01 5.25
CA ALA A 110 -1.63 -12.46 5.25
C ALA A 110 -1.19 -13.08 3.91
N VAL A 111 -1.66 -12.53 2.79
CA VAL A 111 -1.32 -13.01 1.45
C VAL A 111 0.16 -12.79 1.14
N MET A 112 0.72 -11.61 1.45
CA MET A 112 2.14 -11.34 1.22
C MET A 112 3.04 -12.25 2.07
N VAL A 113 2.66 -12.55 3.31
CA VAL A 113 3.37 -13.52 4.16
C VAL A 113 3.29 -14.94 3.61
N LEU A 114 2.13 -15.35 3.11
CA LEU A 114 1.94 -16.68 2.53
C LEU A 114 2.76 -16.88 1.25
N LEU A 115 2.79 -15.88 0.37
CA LEU A 115 3.41 -16.00 -0.96
C LEU A 115 4.91 -15.66 -0.98
N PHE A 116 5.38 -14.78 -0.09
CA PHE A 116 6.77 -14.32 -0.06
C PHE A 116 7.52 -14.74 1.22
N GLY A 117 6.81 -15.28 2.20
CA GLY A 117 7.35 -15.82 3.43
C GLY A 117 7.45 -14.81 4.59
N LYS A 118 7.30 -15.32 5.80
CA LYS A 118 7.30 -14.56 7.08
C LYS A 118 8.60 -13.80 7.37
N LYS A 119 9.67 -14.07 6.64
CA LYS A 119 10.99 -13.48 6.90
C LYS A 119 11.18 -12.13 6.20
N ASP A 120 10.36 -11.80 5.22
CA ASP A 120 10.48 -10.54 4.49
C ASP A 120 9.71 -9.40 5.17
N LEU A 121 10.24 -8.97 6.32
CA LEU A 121 9.65 -7.87 7.10
C LEU A 121 9.60 -6.55 6.35
N ARG A 122 10.50 -6.32 5.37
CA ARG A 122 10.49 -5.12 4.56
C ARG A 122 9.26 -5.09 3.64
N LEU A 123 8.98 -6.22 2.99
CA LEU A 123 7.81 -6.34 2.13
C LEU A 123 6.51 -6.18 2.92
N ILE A 124 6.41 -6.81 4.08
CA ILE A 124 5.27 -6.66 4.99
C ILE A 124 5.08 -5.19 5.38
N ALA A 125 6.15 -4.52 5.79
CA ALA A 125 6.10 -3.12 6.18
C ALA A 125 5.69 -2.19 5.04
N VAL A 126 6.19 -2.43 3.81
CA VAL A 126 5.78 -1.68 2.61
C VAL A 126 4.29 -1.88 2.34
N SER A 127 3.79 -3.12 2.45
CA SER A 127 2.37 -3.42 2.19
C SER A 127 1.43 -2.67 3.14
N ILE A 128 1.81 -2.58 4.42
CA ILE A 128 1.03 -1.84 5.42
C ILE A 128 1.15 -0.33 5.20
N ALA A 129 2.39 0.16 5.05
CA ALA A 129 2.66 1.59 4.94
C ALA A 129 2.04 2.20 3.67
N ALA A 130 1.86 1.40 2.61
CA ALA A 130 1.26 1.86 1.36
C ALA A 130 -0.14 2.46 1.56
N VAL A 131 -1.00 1.83 2.36
CA VAL A 131 -2.34 2.35 2.65
C VAL A 131 -2.26 3.70 3.37
N PHE A 132 -1.40 3.80 4.38
CA PHE A 132 -1.24 5.05 5.13
C PHE A 132 -0.61 6.17 4.28
N CYS A 133 0.39 5.86 3.45
CA CYS A 133 0.97 6.82 2.50
C CYS A 133 -0.07 7.31 1.50
N HIS A 134 -0.88 6.40 0.95
CA HIS A 134 -1.92 6.73 0.00
C HIS A 134 -2.96 7.66 0.65
N MET A 135 -3.57 7.24 1.77
CA MET A 135 -4.55 8.08 2.50
C MET A 135 -3.98 9.44 2.88
N SER A 136 -2.70 9.50 3.30
CA SER A 136 -2.02 10.75 3.62
C SER A 136 -1.98 11.69 2.42
N PHE A 137 -1.61 11.19 1.25
CA PHE A 137 -1.51 12.02 0.05
C PHE A 137 -2.88 12.46 -0.47
N ASP A 138 -3.88 11.61 -0.44
CA ASP A 138 -5.26 11.95 -0.81
C ASP A 138 -5.81 13.11 0.03
N ILE A 139 -5.53 13.11 1.34
CA ILE A 139 -5.97 14.19 2.24
C ILE A 139 -5.26 15.51 1.88
N ILE A 140 -3.95 15.46 1.54
CA ILE A 140 -3.22 16.66 1.10
C ILE A 140 -3.80 17.19 -0.20
N LEU A 141 -4.00 16.32 -1.18
CA LEU A 141 -4.43 16.70 -2.52
C LEU A 141 -5.87 17.23 -2.53
N GLY A 142 -6.77 16.56 -1.81
CA GLY A 142 -8.19 16.90 -1.75
C GLY A 142 -8.57 17.86 -0.63
N GLY A 143 -7.66 18.18 0.31
CA GLY A 143 -7.94 18.98 1.51
C GLY A 143 -8.88 18.30 2.52
N SER A 144 -9.76 17.44 2.06
CA SER A 144 -10.65 16.58 2.84
C SER A 144 -11.01 15.36 2.00
N THR A 145 -10.92 14.17 2.60
CA THR A 145 -11.18 12.91 1.92
C THR A 145 -11.90 11.93 2.84
N GLN A 146 -12.73 11.07 2.24
CA GLN A 146 -13.49 10.07 2.97
C GLN A 146 -12.98 8.66 2.63
N PHE A 147 -12.84 7.81 3.66
CA PHE A 147 -12.41 6.42 3.51
C PHE A 147 -13.32 5.47 4.28
N PRO A 148 -13.64 4.29 3.72
CA PRO A 148 -14.41 3.24 4.39
C PRO A 148 -13.46 2.40 5.27
N VAL A 149 -12.95 2.98 6.36
CA VAL A 149 -11.84 2.47 7.19
C VAL A 149 -12.07 1.03 7.68
N PHE A 150 -13.32 0.64 7.91
CA PHE A 150 -13.69 -0.68 8.42
C PHE A 150 -14.39 -1.57 7.39
N ALA A 151 -14.37 -1.19 6.10
CA ALA A 151 -14.92 -2.06 5.06
C ALA A 151 -14.17 -3.42 5.03
N PRO A 152 -14.86 -4.53 4.78
CA PRO A 152 -16.26 -4.70 4.39
C PRO A 152 -17.26 -4.85 5.56
N PHE A 153 -16.82 -4.70 6.81
CA PHE A 153 -17.69 -4.89 7.98
C PHE A 153 -18.74 -3.78 8.13
N THR A 154 -18.48 -2.61 7.56
CA THR A 154 -19.43 -1.51 7.46
C THR A 154 -19.11 -0.68 6.21
N SER A 155 -20.15 -0.13 5.58
CA SER A 155 -20.08 0.82 4.47
C SER A 155 -19.83 2.28 4.93
N GLN A 156 -19.72 2.52 6.25
CA GLN A 156 -19.53 3.86 6.80
C GLN A 156 -18.23 4.48 6.36
N PHE A 157 -18.30 5.71 5.84
CA PHE A 157 -17.16 6.53 5.51
C PHE A 157 -16.77 7.43 6.68
N PHE A 158 -15.46 7.55 6.91
CA PHE A 158 -14.84 8.46 7.87
C PHE A 158 -14.15 9.59 7.13
N THR A 159 -14.45 10.83 7.51
CA THR A 159 -13.86 12.02 6.89
C THR A 159 -12.57 12.39 7.60
N PHE A 160 -11.52 12.60 6.82
CA PHE A 160 -10.22 13.09 7.28
C PHE A 160 -9.89 14.39 6.53
N SER A 161 -9.28 15.36 7.23
CA SER A 161 -9.01 16.68 6.66
C SER A 161 -7.89 17.42 7.40
N GLY A 162 -7.47 18.54 6.84
CA GLY A 162 -6.50 19.41 7.49
C GLY A 162 -5.18 18.70 7.78
N VAL A 163 -4.82 18.56 9.05
CA VAL A 163 -3.53 17.98 9.50
C VAL A 163 -3.53 16.46 9.65
N ASP A 164 -4.66 15.78 9.40
CA ASP A 164 -4.78 14.33 9.54
C ASP A 164 -3.78 13.56 8.65
N TRP A 165 -3.41 14.13 7.50
CA TRP A 165 -2.39 13.55 6.63
C TRP A 165 -1.05 13.33 7.34
N ILE A 166 -0.69 14.22 8.29
CA ILE A 166 0.56 14.08 9.07
C ILE A 166 0.51 12.80 9.89
N ILE A 167 -0.62 12.51 10.51
CA ILE A 167 -0.80 11.31 11.34
C ILE A 167 -0.58 10.06 10.49
N PHE A 168 -1.24 9.98 9.33
CA PHE A 168 -1.09 8.84 8.43
C PHE A 168 0.35 8.68 7.93
N GLN A 169 0.99 9.78 7.53
CA GLN A 169 2.38 9.73 7.07
C GLN A 169 3.35 9.35 8.17
N VAL A 170 3.18 9.86 9.39
CA VAL A 170 4.01 9.48 10.55
C VAL A 170 3.86 7.99 10.86
N VAL A 171 2.65 7.45 10.80
CA VAL A 171 2.39 6.01 10.99
C VAL A 171 3.14 5.20 9.92
N ALA A 172 3.03 5.57 8.64
CA ALA A 172 3.74 4.90 7.55
C ALA A 172 5.26 4.92 7.76
N VAL A 173 5.83 6.07 8.08
CA VAL A 173 7.27 6.25 8.38
C VAL A 173 7.68 5.38 9.57
N ALA A 174 6.92 5.38 10.65
CA ALA A 174 7.21 4.59 11.84
C ALA A 174 7.24 3.08 11.56
N ILE A 175 6.30 2.58 10.74
CA ILE A 175 6.24 1.18 10.33
C ILE A 175 7.52 0.81 9.55
N ILE A 176 7.88 1.61 8.56
CA ILE A 176 9.05 1.35 7.71
C ILE A 176 10.36 1.45 8.50
N LEU A 177 10.52 2.47 9.34
CA LEU A 177 11.69 2.63 10.20
C LEU A 177 11.83 1.46 11.17
N THR A 178 10.75 1.04 11.82
CA THR A 178 10.75 -0.10 12.73
C THR A 178 11.21 -1.37 12.04
N ALA A 179 10.65 -1.69 10.87
CA ALA A 179 11.06 -2.84 10.09
C ALA A 179 12.53 -2.76 9.65
N SER A 180 12.99 -1.58 9.23
CA SER A 180 14.39 -1.33 8.84
C SER A 180 15.35 -1.61 10.00
N VAL A 181 15.05 -1.09 11.20
CA VAL A 181 15.86 -1.32 12.41
C VAL A 181 15.90 -2.79 12.80
N ILE A 182 14.74 -3.49 12.79
CA ILE A 182 14.67 -4.92 13.12
C ILE A 182 15.53 -5.74 12.14
N VAL A 183 15.41 -5.47 10.85
CA VAL A 183 16.19 -6.18 9.82
C VAL A 183 17.69 -5.92 10.00
N LYS A 184 18.09 -4.66 10.21
CA LYS A 184 19.50 -4.30 10.44
C LYS A 184 20.09 -5.01 11.68
N LYS A 185 19.36 -5.03 12.80
CA LYS A 185 19.78 -5.74 14.02
C LYS A 185 19.92 -7.24 13.80
N LYS A 186 19.01 -7.85 13.03
CA LYS A 186 19.07 -9.28 12.71
C LYS A 186 20.29 -9.64 11.86
N TYR A 187 20.63 -8.82 10.85
CA TYR A 187 21.83 -9.01 10.03
C TYR A 187 23.12 -8.84 10.84
N SER A 188 23.19 -7.83 11.71
CA SER A 188 24.35 -7.62 12.58
C SER A 188 24.61 -8.82 13.50
N ARG A 189 23.56 -9.38 14.11
CA ARG A 189 23.69 -10.57 14.97
C ARG A 189 24.10 -11.82 14.21
N TYR A 190 23.66 -11.99 12.97
CA TYR A 190 24.03 -13.12 12.14
C TYR A 190 25.54 -13.07 11.77
N ASN A 191 26.01 -11.91 11.32
CA ASN A 191 27.43 -11.71 10.97
C ASN A 191 28.34 -11.87 12.19
N TYR A 192 27.90 -11.43 13.38
CA TYR A 192 28.65 -11.63 14.63
C TYR A 192 28.78 -13.12 14.98
N LYS A 193 27.71 -13.89 14.88
CA LYS A 193 27.76 -15.34 15.13
C LYS A 193 28.68 -16.08 14.14
N GLN A 194 28.60 -15.78 12.85
CA GLN A 194 29.50 -16.43 11.87
C GLN A 194 30.99 -16.17 12.18
N LYS A 195 31.35 -14.97 12.63
CA LYS A 195 32.72 -14.64 13.03
C LYS A 195 33.24 -15.47 14.22
N PHE A 196 32.36 -15.89 15.13
CA PHE A 196 32.74 -16.68 16.30
C PHE A 196 32.81 -18.19 16.05
N TYR A 197 32.17 -18.70 15.01
CA TYR A 197 32.18 -20.14 14.67
C TYR A 197 33.16 -20.47 13.53
N SER A 198 33.93 -19.50 13.02
CA SER A 198 34.98 -19.68 12.01
C SER A 198 36.38 -19.77 12.62
N PHE A 199 36.48 -19.98 13.93
CA PHE A 199 37.68 -20.40 14.67
C PHE A 199 37.36 -21.79 15.27
#